data_7fa9ebef0e29567d09cf4de4c45a6859
#
_entry.id   7fa9ebef0e29567d09cf4de4c45a6859
#
_cell.length_a   1.000
_cell.length_b   1.000
_cell.length_c   1.000
_cell.angle_alpha   90.00
_cell.angle_beta   90.00
_cell.angle_gamma   90.00
#
_symmetry.space_group_name_H-M   'P 1'
#
loop_
_entity.id
_entity.type
_entity.pdbx_description
1 polymer ?
#
loop_
_entity_poly.entity_id
_entity_poly.type
_entity_poly.pdbx_seq_one_letter_code
_entity_poly.pdbx_strand_id
1 'polypeptide(L)'
;MSQPRVYIDYIRDMLENSKKAMLFVEGMQFEEFTKDDKTVYAVVRAIEIIGEAVRNIPKDLRDAYPEIPWREIVGTRDKLIHEYSGVDLEIVWSLIKHELTQVRPHLLKVMEDLNGS
;
A
#
# COMPACT_ATOMS: atom_id res chain seq x y z
N MET A 1 -4.41 -15.45 -19.63
CA MET A 1 -4.34 -14.33 -20.54
C MET A 1 -4.41 -13.02 -19.77
N SER A 2 -3.43 -12.19 -19.96
CA SER A 2 -3.39 -10.95 -19.20
C SER A 2 -4.47 -9.98 -19.68
N GLN A 3 -5.18 -9.40 -18.73
CA GLN A 3 -6.16 -8.37 -19.00
C GLN A 3 -5.71 -7.09 -18.31
N PRO A 4 -5.02 -6.19 -19.03
CA PRO A 4 -4.47 -4.98 -18.43
C PRO A 4 -5.49 -4.18 -17.63
N ARG A 5 -6.76 -4.20 -18.08
CA ARG A 5 -7.83 -3.49 -17.39
C ARG A 5 -8.04 -3.99 -15.96
N VAL A 6 -7.91 -5.32 -15.74
CA VAL A 6 -8.04 -5.89 -14.41
C VAL A 6 -6.86 -5.45 -13.54
N TYR A 7 -5.66 -5.45 -14.10
CA TYR A 7 -4.47 -5.04 -13.36
C TYR A 7 -4.50 -3.55 -13.06
N ILE A 8 -5.07 -2.76 -13.95
CA ILE A 8 -5.27 -1.32 -13.71
C ILE A 8 -6.10 -1.10 -12.45
N ASP A 9 -7.15 -1.91 -12.26
CA ASP A 9 -8.00 -1.78 -11.08
C ASP A 9 -7.21 -2.05 -9.80
N TYR A 10 -6.34 -3.06 -9.80
CA TYR A 10 -5.50 -3.34 -8.62
C TYR A 10 -4.50 -2.23 -8.36
N ILE A 11 -3.89 -1.69 -9.40
CA ILE A 11 -2.96 -0.57 -9.25
C ILE A 11 -3.71 0.66 -8.74
N ARG A 12 -4.93 0.89 -9.23
CA ARG A 12 -5.77 1.99 -8.75
C ARG A 12 -6.08 1.83 -7.27
N ASP A 13 -6.41 0.61 -6.83
CA ASP A 13 -6.66 0.34 -5.42
C ASP A 13 -5.45 0.69 -4.57
N MET A 14 -4.25 0.35 -5.04
CA MET A 14 -3.01 0.70 -4.34
C MET A 14 -2.84 2.19 -4.25
N LEU A 15 -3.06 2.91 -5.35
CA LEU A 15 -2.92 4.37 -5.38
C LEU A 15 -3.93 5.05 -4.46
N GLU A 16 -5.20 4.66 -4.55
CA GLU A 16 -6.25 5.26 -3.75
C GLU A 16 -6.04 5.02 -2.26
N ASN A 17 -5.67 3.80 -1.89
CA ASN A 17 -5.50 3.48 -0.48
C ASN A 17 -4.19 4.01 0.09
N SER A 18 -3.15 4.16 -0.75
CA SER A 18 -1.94 4.89 -0.34
C SER A 18 -2.28 6.33 -0.01
N LYS A 19 -3.08 6.98 -0.86
CA LYS A 19 -3.50 8.35 -0.64
C LYS A 19 -4.33 8.48 0.63
N LYS A 20 -5.29 7.57 0.83
CA LYS A 20 -6.11 7.57 2.04
C LYS A 20 -5.27 7.43 3.30
N ALA A 21 -4.34 6.46 3.31
CA ALA A 21 -3.49 6.25 4.47
C ALA A 21 -2.67 7.51 4.79
N MET A 22 -2.12 8.14 3.77
CA MET A 22 -1.33 9.36 3.95
C MET A 22 -2.18 10.50 4.48
N LEU A 23 -3.41 10.64 3.96
CA LEU A 23 -4.34 11.68 4.42
C LEU A 23 -4.78 11.46 5.86
N PHE A 24 -5.03 10.21 6.25
CA PHE A 24 -5.49 9.89 7.60
C PHE A 24 -4.49 10.31 8.67
N VAL A 25 -3.19 10.28 8.36
CA VAL A 25 -2.15 10.65 9.33
C VAL A 25 -1.60 12.05 9.09
N GLU A 26 -2.15 12.78 8.13
CA GLU A 26 -1.67 14.11 7.80
C GLU A 26 -1.73 15.02 9.03
N GLY A 27 -0.62 15.68 9.33
CA GLY A 27 -0.53 16.58 10.47
C GLY A 27 -0.33 15.91 11.81
N MET A 28 -0.31 14.57 11.85
CA MET A 28 -0.14 13.84 13.10
C MET A 28 1.33 13.56 13.39
N GLN A 29 1.67 13.55 14.68
CA GLN A 29 2.93 12.99 15.14
C GLN A 29 2.71 11.52 15.46
N PHE A 30 3.81 10.77 15.55
CA PHE A 30 3.71 9.32 15.81
C PHE A 30 2.96 9.04 17.12
N GLU A 31 3.23 9.80 18.17
CA GLU A 31 2.57 9.59 19.46
C GLU A 31 1.06 9.78 19.36
N GLU A 32 0.62 10.77 18.59
CA GLU A 32 -0.81 10.99 18.37
C GLU A 32 -1.44 9.84 17.60
N PHE A 33 -0.73 9.36 16.59
CA PHE A 33 -1.19 8.22 15.79
C PHE A 33 -1.42 6.99 16.67
N THR A 34 -0.46 6.68 17.55
CA THR A 34 -0.55 5.47 18.38
C THR A 34 -1.74 5.50 19.35
N LYS A 35 -2.25 6.67 19.64
CA LYS A 35 -3.36 6.86 20.59
C LYS A 35 -4.70 7.03 19.91
N ASP A 36 -4.72 7.12 18.61
CA ASP A 36 -5.95 7.36 17.84
C ASP A 36 -6.41 6.05 17.20
N ASP A 37 -7.21 5.28 17.93
CA ASP A 37 -7.68 3.97 17.48
C ASP A 37 -8.39 4.05 16.13
N LYS A 38 -9.21 5.07 15.94
CA LYS A 38 -9.96 5.22 14.70
C LYS A 38 -9.00 5.35 13.51
N THR A 39 -7.98 6.18 13.66
CA THR A 39 -6.99 6.38 12.61
C THR A 39 -6.18 5.10 12.37
N VAL A 40 -5.79 4.42 13.45
CA VAL A 40 -5.05 3.16 13.34
C VAL A 40 -5.86 2.13 12.55
N TYR A 41 -7.13 1.94 12.92
CA TYR A 41 -8.00 1.00 12.19
C TYR A 41 -8.14 1.36 10.72
N ALA A 42 -8.34 2.64 10.44
CA ALA A 42 -8.51 3.09 9.06
C ALA A 42 -7.24 2.85 8.23
N VAL A 43 -6.09 3.15 8.80
CA VAL A 43 -4.80 2.96 8.14
C VAL A 43 -4.50 1.48 7.92
N VAL A 44 -4.74 0.66 8.93
CA VAL A 44 -4.54 -0.79 8.82
C VAL A 44 -5.40 -1.36 7.69
N ARG A 45 -6.65 -0.92 7.62
CA ARG A 45 -7.54 -1.37 6.54
C ARG A 45 -7.00 -0.97 5.16
N ALA A 46 -6.50 0.26 5.03
CA ALA A 46 -5.92 0.71 3.77
C ALA A 46 -4.72 -0.16 3.37
N ILE A 47 -3.85 -0.50 4.32
CA ILE A 47 -2.69 -1.35 4.06
C ILE A 47 -3.12 -2.77 3.67
N GLU A 48 -4.16 -3.29 4.31
CA GLU A 48 -4.71 -4.60 3.94
C GLU A 48 -5.16 -4.62 2.47
N ILE A 49 -5.87 -3.57 2.06
CA ILE A 49 -6.34 -3.46 0.68
C ILE A 49 -5.17 -3.37 -0.29
N ILE A 50 -4.14 -2.58 0.05
CA ILE A 50 -2.96 -2.46 -0.78
C ILE A 50 -2.26 -3.82 -0.94
N GLY A 51 -2.06 -4.52 0.16
CA GLY A 51 -1.41 -5.84 0.11
C GLY A 51 -2.22 -6.86 -0.67
N GLU A 52 -3.54 -6.83 -0.54
CA GLU A 52 -4.41 -7.72 -1.30
C GLU A 52 -4.32 -7.43 -2.80
N ALA A 53 -4.25 -6.14 -3.16
CA ALA A 53 -4.09 -5.75 -4.56
C ALA A 53 -2.78 -6.30 -5.12
N VAL A 54 -1.68 -6.19 -4.36
CA VAL A 54 -0.38 -6.70 -4.79
C VAL A 54 -0.44 -8.19 -5.08
N ARG A 55 -1.14 -8.96 -4.25
CA ARG A 55 -1.26 -10.40 -4.43
C ARG A 55 -1.94 -10.78 -5.75
N ASN A 56 -2.75 -9.88 -6.29
CA ASN A 56 -3.46 -10.11 -7.55
C ASN A 56 -2.70 -9.62 -8.77
N ILE A 57 -1.53 -9.02 -8.58
CA ILE A 57 -0.69 -8.56 -9.68
C ILE A 57 0.28 -9.68 -10.04
N PRO A 58 0.33 -10.10 -11.32
CA PRO A 58 1.17 -11.22 -11.70
C PRO A 58 2.65 -10.91 -11.59
N LYS A 59 3.43 -11.97 -11.43
CA LYS A 59 4.88 -11.86 -11.20
C LYS A 59 5.59 -11.09 -12.32
N ASP A 60 5.23 -11.35 -13.57
CA ASP A 60 5.88 -10.67 -14.70
C ASP A 60 5.65 -9.17 -14.66
N LEU A 61 4.46 -8.74 -14.27
CA LEU A 61 4.19 -7.30 -14.13
C LEU A 61 4.99 -6.71 -12.96
N ARG A 62 5.05 -7.43 -11.84
CA ARG A 62 5.85 -6.97 -10.69
C ARG A 62 7.33 -6.88 -11.05
N ASP A 63 7.84 -7.87 -11.77
CA ASP A 63 9.25 -7.90 -12.19
C ASP A 63 9.60 -6.75 -13.13
N ALA A 64 8.62 -6.25 -13.87
CA ALA A 64 8.83 -5.11 -14.77
C ALA A 64 9.00 -3.79 -14.02
N TYR A 65 8.62 -3.73 -12.75
CA TYR A 65 8.71 -2.51 -11.94
C TYR A 65 9.41 -2.80 -10.60
N PRO A 66 10.71 -3.13 -10.66
CA PRO A 66 11.44 -3.52 -9.44
C PRO A 66 11.63 -2.39 -8.44
N GLU A 67 11.36 -1.13 -8.82
CA GLU A 67 11.45 0.01 -7.91
C GLU A 67 10.36 -0.03 -6.85
N ILE A 68 9.27 -0.76 -7.10
CA ILE A 68 8.17 -0.89 -6.15
C ILE A 68 8.48 -2.07 -5.21
N PRO A 69 8.49 -1.85 -3.90
CA PRO A 69 8.83 -2.90 -2.93
C PRO A 69 7.64 -3.83 -2.68
N TRP A 70 7.27 -4.60 -3.70
CA TRP A 70 6.10 -5.49 -3.66
C TRP A 70 6.10 -6.43 -2.47
N ARG A 71 7.26 -7.04 -2.20
CA ARG A 71 7.41 -8.03 -1.13
C ARG A 71 7.20 -7.43 0.25
N GLU A 72 7.77 -6.26 0.47
CA GLU A 72 7.66 -5.55 1.75
C GLU A 72 6.22 -5.13 2.01
N ILE A 73 5.52 -4.72 0.97
CA ILE A 73 4.11 -4.34 1.09
C ILE A 73 3.28 -5.54 1.53
N VAL A 74 3.45 -6.68 0.86
CA VAL A 74 2.72 -7.90 1.21
C VAL A 74 3.14 -8.37 2.61
N GLY A 75 4.42 -8.30 2.93
CA GLY A 75 4.92 -8.70 4.24
C GLY A 75 4.32 -7.90 5.37
N THR A 76 4.19 -6.59 5.19
CA THR A 76 3.56 -5.74 6.20
C THR A 76 2.08 -6.11 6.37
N ARG A 77 1.37 -6.31 5.27
CA ARG A 77 -0.03 -6.71 5.32
C ARG A 77 -0.20 -8.05 6.05
N ASP A 78 0.66 -9.02 5.77
CA ASP A 78 0.59 -10.33 6.40
C ASP A 78 0.82 -10.23 7.92
N LYS A 79 1.77 -9.41 8.34
CA LYS A 79 2.01 -9.17 9.75
C LYS A 79 0.80 -8.56 10.44
N LEU A 80 0.14 -7.61 9.78
CA LEU A 80 -1.04 -6.97 10.35
C LEU A 80 -2.18 -7.96 10.55
N ILE A 81 -2.34 -8.93 9.64
CA ILE A 81 -3.40 -9.91 9.74
C ILE A 81 -3.11 -10.95 10.82
N HIS A 82 -1.88 -11.45 10.87
CA HIS A 82 -1.54 -12.57 11.75
C HIS A 82 -1.14 -12.14 13.16
N GLU A 83 -0.71 -10.91 13.35
CA GLU A 83 -0.22 -10.41 14.62
C GLU A 83 -0.98 -9.17 15.06
N TYR A 84 -2.29 -9.18 14.87
CA TYR A 84 -3.11 -7.99 15.10
C TYR A 84 -2.96 -7.43 16.53
N SER A 85 -2.89 -8.29 17.52
CA SER A 85 -2.76 -7.86 18.93
C SER A 85 -1.36 -7.31 19.24
N GLY A 86 -0.39 -7.57 18.37
CA GLY A 86 0.97 -7.08 18.53
C GLY A 86 1.45 -6.25 17.37
N VAL A 87 0.52 -5.57 16.68
CA VAL A 87 0.87 -4.74 15.53
C VAL A 87 1.95 -3.73 15.90
N ASP A 88 3.04 -3.75 15.14
CA ASP A 88 4.10 -2.79 15.30
C ASP A 88 3.73 -1.49 14.58
N LEU A 89 3.22 -0.54 15.33
CA LEU A 89 2.77 0.72 14.77
C LEU A 89 3.92 1.54 14.18
N GLU A 90 5.16 1.30 14.63
CA GLU A 90 6.31 1.95 14.03
C GLU A 90 6.52 1.50 12.58
N ILE A 91 6.33 0.21 12.31
CA ILE A 91 6.43 -0.33 10.96
C ILE A 91 5.33 0.27 10.08
N VAL A 92 4.11 0.33 10.60
CA VAL A 92 2.97 0.93 9.89
C VAL A 92 3.25 2.39 9.56
N TRP A 93 3.70 3.14 10.55
CA TRP A 93 4.00 4.57 10.40
C TRP A 93 5.10 4.78 9.35
N SER A 94 6.17 3.99 9.43
CA SER A 94 7.26 4.07 8.47
C SER A 94 6.81 3.76 7.06
N LEU A 95 5.97 2.74 6.90
CA LEU A 95 5.42 2.40 5.59
C LEU A 95 4.68 3.59 4.99
N ILE A 96 3.84 4.25 5.77
CA ILE A 96 3.04 5.38 5.28
C ILE A 96 3.91 6.60 4.99
N LYS A 97 4.78 6.95 5.92
CA LYS A 97 5.53 8.21 5.82
C LYS A 97 6.68 8.14 4.83
N HIS A 98 7.25 6.97 4.63
CA HIS A 98 8.44 6.84 3.77
C HIS A 98 8.18 5.99 2.55
N GLU A 99 7.79 4.74 2.72
CA GLU A 99 7.69 3.81 1.60
C GLU A 99 6.58 4.14 0.63
N LEU A 100 5.36 4.37 1.13
CA LEU A 100 4.23 4.69 0.24
C LEU A 100 4.43 6.01 -0.49
N THR A 101 5.04 6.99 0.18
CA THR A 101 5.33 8.26 -0.44
C THR A 101 6.28 8.08 -1.64
N GLN A 102 7.30 7.24 -1.48
CA GLN A 102 8.26 6.98 -2.55
C GLN A 102 7.70 6.11 -3.66
N VAL A 103 6.75 5.25 -3.33
CA VAL A 103 6.17 4.30 -4.28
C VAL A 103 5.16 4.96 -5.21
N ARG A 104 4.45 5.99 -4.76
CA ARG A 104 3.38 6.59 -5.54
C ARG A 104 3.77 7.01 -6.97
N PRO A 105 4.91 7.70 -7.18
CA PRO A 105 5.30 8.03 -8.56
C PRO A 105 5.46 6.81 -9.45
N HIS A 106 5.98 5.72 -8.88
CA HIS A 106 6.16 4.48 -9.63
C HIS A 106 4.82 3.82 -9.96
N LEU A 107 3.85 3.88 -9.03
CA LEU A 107 2.51 3.37 -9.30
C LEU A 107 1.81 4.17 -10.38
N LEU A 108 2.00 5.49 -10.38
CA LEU A 108 1.45 6.35 -11.42
C LEU A 108 2.02 5.99 -12.78
N LYS A 109 3.31 5.67 -12.84
CA LYS A 109 3.95 5.24 -14.07
C LYS A 109 3.37 3.91 -14.58
N VAL A 110 3.16 2.95 -13.68
CA VAL A 110 2.53 1.68 -14.05
C VAL A 110 1.15 1.94 -14.66
N MET A 111 0.38 2.82 -14.02
CA MET A 111 -0.95 3.18 -14.48
C MET A 111 -0.91 3.76 -15.89
N GLU A 112 0.02 4.69 -16.13
CA GLU A 112 0.22 5.28 -17.44
C GLU A 112 0.57 4.23 -18.49
N ASP A 113 1.51 3.35 -18.15
CA ASP A 113 1.96 2.32 -19.08
C ASP A 113 0.82 1.36 -19.46
N LEU A 114 0.01 0.97 -18.47
CA LEU A 114 -1.11 0.07 -18.73
C LEU A 114 -2.21 0.75 -19.54
N ASN A 115 -2.45 2.03 -19.31
CA ASN A 115 -3.45 2.80 -20.07
C ASN A 115 -2.99 3.10 -21.48
N GLY A 116 -1.68 3.23 -21.67
CA GLY A 116 -1.10 3.57 -22.98
C GLY A 116 -0.93 2.39 -23.92
N SER A 117 -1.19 1.16 -23.44
CA SER A 117 -0.99 -0.03 -24.26
C SER A 117 -2.23 -0.53 -24.96
#